data_33c8e7b63c6a486bbae78cf1714df90c
#
_entry.id   33c8e7b63c6a486bbae78cf1714df90c
#
_cell.length_a   1.000
_cell.length_b   1.000
_cell.length_c   1.000
_cell.angle_alpha   90.00
_cell.angle_beta   90.00
_cell.angle_gamma   90.00
#
_symmetry.space_group_name_H-M   'P 1'
#
loop_
_entity.id
_entity.type
_entity.pdbx_description
1 polymer ?
#
loop_
_entity_poly.entity_id
_entity_poly.type
_entity_poly.pdbx_seq_one_letter_code
_entity_poly.pdbx_strand_id
1 'polypeptide(L)'
;DEKIWSDIKKNIDPNKKNNFDYEIENTSRSVGTRLSHHIYKAYGNNKLPDETINIKLTGSAGQSLGAFLTKGIKLTVEGDCNDYVGKGLSGGTITVYPSSKNKLISNENTIIGNTVLYGATTGKLFASGQAGERFAVRNSGSLSVIEGCGAHGCEYMTGGTAIILGAVGDNFGAGMTGGMAFVYDAKDEFENFANPASIIWQQIETDYWKSFLKEKLNEFLKETNSVAVSYTHLRAHETDSY
;
A
#
# COMPACT_ATOMS: atom_id res chain seq x y z
N ASP A 1 -5.74 16.62 -11.36
CA ASP A 1 -7.03 15.87 -11.38
C ASP A 1 -8.04 16.37 -12.42
N GLU A 2 -8.18 17.68 -12.69
CA GLU A 2 -9.15 18.17 -13.68
C GLU A 2 -8.86 17.67 -15.10
N LYS A 3 -7.59 17.68 -15.51
CA LYS A 3 -7.18 17.13 -16.80
C LYS A 3 -7.50 15.63 -16.85
N ILE A 4 -7.10 14.89 -15.84
CA ILE A 4 -7.35 13.45 -15.72
C ILE A 4 -8.86 13.17 -15.82
N TRP A 5 -9.69 13.89 -15.07
CA TRP A 5 -11.15 13.73 -15.14
C TRP A 5 -11.72 14.07 -16.52
N SER A 6 -11.24 15.15 -17.14
CA SER A 6 -11.68 15.55 -18.48
C SER A 6 -11.41 14.47 -19.53
N ASP A 7 -10.25 13.82 -19.45
CA ASP A 7 -9.85 12.76 -20.37
C ASP A 7 -10.66 11.47 -20.11
N ILE A 8 -10.81 11.09 -18.85
CA ILE A 8 -11.57 9.89 -18.44
C ILE A 8 -13.05 10.05 -18.82
N LYS A 9 -13.67 11.17 -18.50
CA LYS A 9 -15.10 11.41 -18.74
C LYS A 9 -15.49 11.20 -20.22
N LYS A 10 -14.58 11.49 -21.14
CA LYS A 10 -14.83 11.35 -22.57
C LYS A 10 -14.67 9.91 -23.08
N ASN A 11 -13.85 9.11 -22.41
CA ASN A 11 -13.33 7.85 -22.94
C ASN A 11 -13.67 6.63 -22.08
N ILE A 12 -14.31 6.82 -20.93
CA ILE A 12 -14.61 5.70 -20.01
C ILE A 12 -15.69 4.76 -20.58
N ASP A 13 -15.36 3.48 -20.60
CA ASP A 13 -16.31 2.39 -20.77
C ASP A 13 -16.38 1.58 -19.44
N PRO A 14 -17.50 1.63 -18.70
CA PRO A 14 -17.62 0.96 -17.42
C PRO A 14 -17.52 -0.58 -17.49
N ASN A 15 -17.64 -1.16 -18.69
CA ASN A 15 -17.65 -2.61 -18.89
C ASN A 15 -16.28 -3.19 -19.23
N LYS A 16 -15.26 -2.36 -19.34
CA LYS A 16 -13.89 -2.80 -19.64
C LYS A 16 -12.84 -1.99 -18.86
N LYS A 17 -11.61 -2.49 -18.85
CA LYS A 17 -10.47 -1.75 -18.30
C LYS A 17 -10.11 -0.58 -19.22
N ASN A 18 -9.97 0.60 -18.62
CA ASN A 18 -9.57 1.83 -19.29
C ASN A 18 -8.20 2.27 -18.73
N ASN A 19 -7.21 2.45 -19.58
CA ASN A 19 -5.85 2.76 -19.18
C ASN A 19 -5.47 4.18 -19.62
N PHE A 20 -4.82 4.91 -18.71
CA PHE A 20 -4.36 6.27 -18.89
C PHE A 20 -2.96 6.43 -18.33
N ASP A 21 -2.10 7.19 -19.02
CA ASP A 21 -0.73 7.43 -18.63
C ASP A 21 -0.48 8.94 -18.49
N TYR A 22 0.17 9.35 -17.39
CA TYR A 22 0.54 10.74 -17.13
C TYR A 22 1.92 10.81 -16.47
N GLU A 23 2.61 11.91 -16.71
CA GLU A 23 3.74 12.33 -15.90
C GLU A 23 3.24 13.08 -14.66
N ILE A 24 3.95 12.91 -13.53
CA ILE A 24 3.61 13.54 -12.26
C ILE A 24 4.85 14.18 -11.62
N GLU A 25 4.64 15.29 -10.95
CA GLU A 25 5.64 16.01 -10.17
C GLU A 25 5.19 16.17 -8.71
N ASN A 26 6.14 16.43 -7.81
CA ASN A 26 5.89 16.60 -6.38
C ASN A 26 5.01 17.81 -6.04
N THR A 27 4.83 18.72 -6.95
CA THR A 27 3.88 19.84 -6.86
C THR A 27 2.42 19.40 -7.11
N SER A 28 2.21 18.22 -7.71
CA SER A 28 0.88 17.65 -7.97
C SER A 28 0.35 16.98 -6.71
N ARG A 29 -0.44 17.70 -5.93
CA ARG A 29 -1.01 17.22 -4.66
C ARG A 29 -2.39 16.62 -4.85
N SER A 30 -2.74 15.66 -3.98
CA SER A 30 -4.09 15.05 -3.86
C SER A 30 -4.61 14.46 -5.17
N VAL A 31 -3.71 13.99 -6.04
CA VAL A 31 -4.09 13.35 -7.31
C VAL A 31 -4.92 12.10 -7.02
N GLY A 32 -6.05 11.95 -7.70
CA GLY A 32 -7.04 10.89 -7.48
C GLY A 32 -8.24 11.30 -6.62
N THR A 33 -8.12 12.35 -5.79
CA THR A 33 -9.20 12.73 -4.85
C THR A 33 -10.42 13.31 -5.58
N ARG A 34 -10.22 14.28 -6.47
CA ARG A 34 -11.33 14.85 -7.26
C ARG A 34 -11.88 13.86 -8.27
N LEU A 35 -11.00 13.05 -8.85
CA LEU A 35 -11.43 11.95 -9.71
C LEU A 35 -12.36 11.00 -8.94
N SER A 36 -11.98 10.60 -7.73
CA SER A 36 -12.82 9.75 -6.86
C SER A 36 -14.18 10.36 -6.58
N HIS A 37 -14.24 11.67 -6.30
CA HIS A 37 -15.49 12.39 -6.13
C HIS A 37 -16.39 12.29 -7.38
N HIS A 38 -15.84 12.53 -8.57
CA HIS A 38 -16.59 12.47 -9.81
C HIS A 38 -17.09 11.07 -10.13
N ILE A 39 -16.22 10.06 -9.93
CA ILE A 39 -16.59 8.65 -10.15
C ILE A 39 -17.67 8.21 -9.15
N TYR A 40 -17.51 8.56 -7.87
CA TYR A 40 -18.52 8.25 -6.86
C TYR A 40 -19.86 8.92 -7.19
N LYS A 41 -19.85 10.17 -7.61
CA LYS A 41 -21.07 10.91 -7.99
C LYS A 41 -21.75 10.31 -9.21
N ALA A 42 -20.98 9.81 -10.19
CA ALA A 42 -21.50 9.26 -11.41
C ALA A 42 -22.00 7.80 -11.26
N TYR A 43 -21.29 6.98 -10.49
CA TYR A 43 -21.51 5.52 -10.43
C TYR A 43 -21.90 5.01 -9.03
N GLY A 44 -21.74 5.83 -8.00
CA GLY A 44 -21.95 5.44 -6.59
C GLY A 44 -20.87 4.50 -6.07
N ASN A 45 -20.97 4.16 -4.79
CA ASN A 45 -20.05 3.21 -4.17
C ASN A 45 -20.37 1.78 -4.68
N ASN A 46 -19.37 1.01 -5.08
CA ASN A 46 -19.49 -0.38 -5.56
C ASN A 46 -20.15 -0.60 -6.94
N LYS A 47 -20.40 0.44 -7.72
CA LYS A 47 -20.96 0.25 -9.08
C LYS A 47 -19.91 -0.01 -10.16
N LEU A 48 -18.69 0.47 -10.00
CA LEU A 48 -17.57 0.13 -10.91
C LEU A 48 -16.84 -1.13 -10.42
N PRO A 49 -16.59 -2.11 -11.31
CA PRO A 49 -15.69 -3.22 -11.02
C PRO A 49 -14.29 -2.72 -10.64
N ASP A 50 -13.54 -3.51 -9.88
CA ASP A 50 -12.17 -3.17 -9.51
C ASP A 50 -11.32 -2.96 -10.76
N GLU A 51 -10.42 -1.97 -10.68
CA GLU A 51 -9.49 -1.62 -11.77
C GLU A 51 -10.18 -1.31 -13.12
N THR A 52 -11.40 -0.79 -13.11
CA THR A 52 -12.03 -0.28 -14.35
C THR A 52 -11.26 0.90 -14.92
N ILE A 53 -10.71 1.75 -14.05
CA ILE A 53 -9.89 2.92 -14.40
C ILE A 53 -8.49 2.68 -13.87
N ASN A 54 -7.52 2.47 -14.77
CA ASN A 54 -6.12 2.30 -14.45
C ASN A 54 -5.34 3.54 -14.88
N ILE A 55 -4.69 4.18 -13.94
CA ILE A 55 -3.90 5.39 -14.19
C ILE A 55 -2.46 5.09 -13.82
N LYS A 56 -1.58 5.11 -14.80
CA LYS A 56 -0.14 5.05 -14.58
C LYS A 56 0.42 6.47 -14.49
N LEU A 57 1.18 6.72 -13.44
CA LEU A 57 1.86 7.98 -13.15
C LEU A 57 3.37 7.73 -13.13
N THR A 58 4.13 8.51 -13.89
CA THR A 58 5.59 8.38 -13.92
C THR A 58 6.21 9.64 -13.32
N GLY A 59 7.03 9.48 -12.29
CA GLY A 59 7.70 10.58 -11.59
C GLY A 59 7.49 10.57 -10.08
N SER A 60 7.66 11.72 -9.42
CA SER A 60 7.51 11.90 -7.98
C SER A 60 6.15 12.50 -7.66
N ALA A 61 5.29 11.79 -6.95
CA ALA A 61 3.98 12.28 -6.58
C ALA A 61 4.04 13.21 -5.34
N GLY A 62 3.27 14.29 -5.37
CA GLY A 62 3.10 15.19 -4.23
C GLY A 62 2.25 14.58 -3.12
N GLN A 63 2.05 15.35 -2.04
CA GLN A 63 1.30 14.91 -0.86
C GLN A 63 -0.11 14.43 -1.18
N SER A 64 -0.59 13.44 -0.41
CA SER A 64 -1.97 12.94 -0.42
C SER A 64 -2.37 12.28 -1.75
N LEU A 65 -1.43 11.65 -2.46
CA LEU A 65 -1.76 10.83 -3.62
C LEU A 65 -2.81 9.77 -3.24
N GLY A 66 -3.87 9.65 -4.02
CA GLY A 66 -4.93 8.67 -3.79
C GLY A 66 -5.72 8.87 -2.51
N ALA A 67 -5.72 10.10 -1.92
CA ALA A 67 -6.56 10.38 -0.77
C ALA A 67 -8.03 10.15 -1.14
N PHE A 68 -8.74 9.38 -0.29
CA PHE A 68 -10.15 8.98 -0.49
C PHE A 68 -10.41 8.24 -1.81
N LEU A 69 -9.39 7.53 -2.34
CA LEU A 69 -9.52 6.82 -3.61
C LEU A 69 -10.62 5.77 -3.51
N THR A 70 -11.62 5.90 -4.38
CA THR A 70 -12.80 5.04 -4.39
C THR A 70 -12.58 3.77 -5.23
N LYS A 71 -13.42 2.77 -5.00
CA LYS A 71 -13.46 1.53 -5.77
C LYS A 71 -13.56 1.80 -7.27
N GLY A 72 -12.97 0.92 -8.06
CA GLY A 72 -12.93 1.02 -9.52
C GLY A 72 -11.71 1.77 -10.06
N ILE A 73 -10.96 2.50 -9.21
CA ILE A 73 -9.77 3.24 -9.62
C ILE A 73 -8.51 2.54 -9.10
N LYS A 74 -7.53 2.37 -9.99
CA LYS A 74 -6.17 1.97 -9.65
C LYS A 74 -5.20 3.07 -10.07
N LEU A 75 -4.37 3.51 -9.12
CA LEU A 75 -3.23 4.40 -9.35
C LEU A 75 -1.95 3.58 -9.27
N THR A 76 -1.13 3.63 -10.30
CA THR A 76 0.19 3.00 -10.32
C THR A 76 1.24 4.07 -10.51
N VAL A 77 2.16 4.23 -9.55
CA VAL A 77 3.27 5.18 -9.61
C VAL A 77 4.57 4.44 -9.90
N GLU A 78 5.17 4.72 -11.05
CA GLU A 78 6.56 4.38 -11.33
C GLU A 78 7.44 5.56 -10.89
N GLY A 79 7.93 5.49 -9.64
CA GLY A 79 8.66 6.59 -9.00
C GLY A 79 8.53 6.53 -7.49
N ASP A 80 8.28 7.68 -6.86
CA ASP A 80 8.09 7.82 -5.42
C ASP A 80 6.89 8.72 -5.08
N CYS A 81 6.51 8.76 -3.82
CA CYS A 81 5.40 9.56 -3.33
C CYS A 81 5.76 10.25 -2.01
N ASN A 82 5.23 11.45 -1.83
CA ASN A 82 5.34 12.21 -0.59
C ASN A 82 4.37 11.68 0.49
N ASP A 83 4.13 12.43 1.55
CA ASP A 83 3.32 12.03 2.71
C ASP A 83 1.83 11.81 2.38
N TYR A 84 1.13 11.10 3.28
CA TYR A 84 -0.32 10.87 3.27
C TYR A 84 -0.85 10.09 2.06
N VAL A 85 -0.04 9.22 1.45
CA VAL A 85 -0.52 8.33 0.39
C VAL A 85 -1.70 7.49 0.89
N GLY A 86 -2.79 7.47 0.14
CA GLY A 86 -3.98 6.69 0.49
C GLY A 86 -4.70 7.13 1.76
N LYS A 87 -4.54 8.40 2.21
CA LYS A 87 -5.32 8.93 3.33
C LYS A 87 -6.81 8.73 3.08
N GLY A 88 -7.49 8.04 4.01
CA GLY A 88 -8.92 7.77 3.88
C GLY A 88 -9.26 6.87 2.66
N LEU A 89 -8.34 6.04 2.21
CA LEU A 89 -8.55 5.10 1.09
C LEU A 89 -9.88 4.35 1.26
N SER A 90 -10.72 4.35 0.21
CA SER A 90 -12.12 3.91 0.25
C SER A 90 -12.45 2.90 -0.85
N GLY A 91 -11.55 1.96 -1.12
CA GLY A 91 -11.78 0.83 -2.03
C GLY A 91 -10.95 0.82 -3.31
N GLY A 92 -10.19 1.87 -3.60
CA GLY A 92 -9.26 1.88 -4.72
C GLY A 92 -7.98 1.08 -4.46
N THR A 93 -7.16 0.94 -5.49
CA THR A 93 -5.85 0.30 -5.40
C THR A 93 -4.74 1.31 -5.71
N ILE A 94 -3.71 1.33 -4.88
CA ILE A 94 -2.51 2.15 -5.09
C ILE A 94 -1.31 1.23 -5.15
N THR A 95 -0.51 1.35 -6.21
CA THR A 95 0.75 0.62 -6.38
C THR A 95 1.88 1.62 -6.59
N VAL A 96 2.98 1.48 -5.86
CA VAL A 96 4.18 2.33 -5.99
C VAL A 96 5.41 1.44 -6.11
N TYR A 97 6.24 1.69 -7.11
CA TYR A 97 7.52 1.00 -7.28
C TYR A 97 8.57 1.92 -7.92
N PRO A 98 9.87 1.74 -7.59
CA PRO A 98 10.91 2.59 -8.13
C PRO A 98 11.02 2.40 -9.65
N SER A 99 11.40 3.48 -10.36
CA SER A 99 11.65 3.38 -11.79
C SER A 99 12.78 2.39 -12.07
N SER A 100 12.61 1.54 -13.08
CA SER A 100 13.63 0.60 -13.55
C SER A 100 14.94 1.27 -14.00
N LYS A 101 14.90 2.59 -14.24
CA LYS A 101 16.09 3.39 -14.55
C LYS A 101 16.94 3.71 -13.32
N ASN A 102 16.39 3.59 -12.12
CA ASN A 102 17.09 3.81 -10.86
C ASN A 102 17.72 2.51 -10.37
N LYS A 103 18.97 2.58 -9.92
CA LYS A 103 19.67 1.45 -9.28
C LYS A 103 19.36 1.35 -7.78
N LEU A 104 18.18 1.80 -7.36
CA LEU A 104 17.78 1.75 -5.96
C LEU A 104 17.44 0.31 -5.56
N ILE A 105 17.95 -0.09 -4.43
CA ILE A 105 17.54 -1.33 -3.75
C ILE A 105 16.26 -0.98 -2.99
N SER A 106 15.11 -1.50 -3.43
CA SER A 106 13.79 -1.04 -2.96
C SER A 106 13.61 -1.17 -1.45
N ASN A 107 13.98 -2.30 -0.87
CA ASN A 107 13.82 -2.58 0.56
C ASN A 107 14.80 -1.79 1.47
N GLU A 108 15.75 -1.05 0.91
CA GLU A 108 16.65 -0.17 1.65
C GLU A 108 16.29 1.32 1.53
N ASN A 109 15.27 1.64 0.75
CA ASN A 109 14.91 3.02 0.45
C ASN A 109 13.44 3.31 0.75
N THR A 110 13.19 4.49 1.32
CA THR A 110 11.84 5.01 1.52
C THR A 110 11.28 5.50 0.18
N ILE A 111 10.16 4.91 -0.25
CA ILE A 111 9.51 5.22 -1.53
C ILE A 111 8.18 5.95 -1.35
N ILE A 112 7.57 5.83 -0.18
CA ILE A 112 6.36 6.55 0.23
C ILE A 112 6.62 7.26 1.56
N GLY A 113 6.14 8.48 1.70
CA GLY A 113 6.44 9.33 2.87
C GLY A 113 5.73 8.89 4.15
N ASN A 114 5.48 9.85 5.02
CA ASN A 114 4.89 9.62 6.34
C ASN A 114 3.36 9.50 6.29
N THR A 115 2.78 8.90 7.33
CA THR A 115 1.32 8.86 7.61
C THR A 115 0.51 8.26 6.45
N VAL A 116 1.08 7.26 5.82
CA VAL A 116 0.46 6.49 4.72
C VAL A 116 -0.77 5.74 5.26
N LEU A 117 -1.86 5.67 4.50
CA LEU A 117 -3.13 5.01 4.84
C LEU A 117 -3.83 5.55 6.10
N TYR A 118 -3.55 6.79 6.50
CA TYR A 118 -4.23 7.41 7.64
C TYR A 118 -5.75 7.30 7.50
N GLY A 119 -6.39 6.58 8.41
CA GLY A 119 -7.84 6.42 8.43
C GLY A 119 -8.43 5.71 7.20
N ALA A 120 -7.65 4.89 6.51
CA ALA A 120 -8.13 4.07 5.39
C ALA A 120 -9.17 3.07 5.86
N THR A 121 -10.27 2.93 5.11
CA THR A 121 -11.42 2.09 5.49
C THR A 121 -11.51 0.81 4.67
N THR A 122 -11.01 0.82 3.44
CA THR A 122 -10.96 -0.35 2.54
C THR A 122 -10.05 -0.03 1.34
N GLY A 123 -9.75 -1.03 0.52
CA GLY A 123 -8.85 -0.88 -0.64
C GLY A 123 -7.50 -1.50 -0.40
N LYS A 124 -6.56 -1.28 -1.35
CA LYS A 124 -5.25 -1.92 -1.32
C LYS A 124 -4.12 -0.92 -1.57
N LEU A 125 -2.99 -1.12 -0.89
CA LEU A 125 -1.75 -0.41 -1.17
C LEU A 125 -0.59 -1.40 -1.26
N PHE A 126 0.15 -1.32 -2.36
CA PHE A 126 1.38 -2.08 -2.60
C PHE A 126 2.54 -1.12 -2.87
N ALA A 127 3.60 -1.18 -2.07
CA ALA A 127 4.78 -0.35 -2.28
C ALA A 127 6.06 -1.18 -2.22
N SER A 128 6.77 -1.28 -3.35
CA SER A 128 8.10 -1.86 -3.40
C SER A 128 9.11 -0.84 -2.91
N GLY A 129 9.30 -0.82 -1.60
CA GLY A 129 10.11 0.09 -0.82
C GLY A 129 9.52 0.34 0.55
N GLN A 130 10.23 1.13 1.36
CA GLN A 130 9.81 1.44 2.71
C GLN A 130 8.81 2.61 2.74
N ALA A 131 7.99 2.63 3.76
CA ALA A 131 7.20 3.79 4.18
C ALA A 131 7.95 4.60 5.25
N GLY A 132 7.64 5.88 5.35
CA GLY A 132 8.09 6.72 6.47
C GLY A 132 7.40 6.37 7.78
N GLU A 133 7.41 7.31 8.72
CA GLU A 133 6.77 7.15 10.04
C GLU A 133 5.25 7.10 9.93
N ARG A 134 4.60 6.50 10.94
CA ARG A 134 3.14 6.44 11.09
C ARG A 134 2.43 5.74 9.93
N PHE A 135 3.06 4.72 9.37
CA PHE A 135 2.43 3.86 8.38
C PHE A 135 1.18 3.15 8.96
N ALA A 136 0.09 3.12 8.21
CA ALA A 136 -1.20 2.49 8.58
C ALA A 136 -1.83 3.01 9.89
N VAL A 137 -1.47 4.22 10.32
CA VAL A 137 -2.06 4.86 11.50
C VAL A 137 -3.57 4.99 11.31
N ARG A 138 -4.36 4.51 12.29
CA ARG A 138 -5.83 4.48 12.22
C ARG A 138 -6.41 3.77 10.98
N ASN A 139 -5.66 2.87 10.36
CA ASN A 139 -6.24 1.99 9.34
C ASN A 139 -7.35 1.15 9.97
N SER A 140 -8.50 1.08 9.32
CA SER A 140 -9.67 0.34 9.82
C SER A 140 -10.16 -0.76 8.89
N GLY A 141 -9.54 -0.95 7.69
CA GLY A 141 -10.01 -2.00 6.79
C GLY A 141 -9.23 -2.19 5.48
N SER A 142 -8.19 -1.39 5.20
CA SER A 142 -7.40 -1.58 3.99
C SER A 142 -6.35 -2.69 4.14
N LEU A 143 -5.99 -3.31 3.02
CA LEU A 143 -4.86 -4.23 2.89
C LEU A 143 -3.63 -3.45 2.40
N SER A 144 -2.48 -3.72 2.99
CA SER A 144 -1.22 -3.13 2.51
C SER A 144 -0.06 -4.11 2.58
N VAL A 145 0.86 -3.99 1.59
CA VAL A 145 2.15 -4.70 1.58
C VAL A 145 3.25 -3.69 1.27
N ILE A 146 4.25 -3.60 2.14
CA ILE A 146 5.41 -2.70 2.02
C ILE A 146 6.69 -3.42 2.45
N GLU A 147 7.84 -2.84 2.15
CA GLU A 147 9.15 -3.45 2.43
C GLU A 147 9.86 -2.91 3.70
N GLY A 148 9.16 -2.15 4.51
CA GLY A 148 9.63 -1.60 5.79
C GLY A 148 8.88 -0.33 6.17
N CYS A 149 8.98 0.12 7.44
CA CYS A 149 8.40 1.39 7.86
C CYS A 149 9.18 2.03 9.02
N GLY A 150 9.04 3.34 9.16
CA GLY A 150 9.56 4.10 10.28
C GLY A 150 8.79 3.87 11.58
N ALA A 151 9.04 4.72 12.58
CA ALA A 151 8.42 4.66 13.90
C ALA A 151 6.88 4.80 13.84
N HIS A 152 6.19 4.30 14.87
CA HIS A 152 4.74 4.39 15.04
C HIS A 152 3.91 3.68 13.95
N GLY A 153 4.47 2.65 13.30
CA GLY A 153 3.73 1.81 12.36
C GLY A 153 2.51 1.16 13.01
N CYS A 154 1.37 1.12 12.34
CA CYS A 154 0.09 0.57 12.81
C CYS A 154 -0.47 1.22 14.10
N GLU A 155 -0.01 2.42 14.47
CA GLU A 155 -0.49 3.14 15.66
C GLU A 155 -2.01 3.40 15.55
N TYR A 156 -2.76 3.04 16.60
CA TYR A 156 -4.23 3.12 16.65
C TYR A 156 -4.96 2.42 15.49
N MET A 157 -4.37 1.42 14.85
CA MET A 157 -5.04 0.60 13.85
C MET A 157 -6.20 -0.17 14.49
N THR A 158 -7.36 -0.18 13.83
CA THR A 158 -8.60 -0.78 14.33
C THR A 158 -9.12 -1.92 13.44
N GLY A 159 -8.54 -2.12 12.27
CA GLY A 159 -8.94 -3.16 11.32
C GLY A 159 -8.05 -3.18 10.08
N GLY A 160 -8.32 -4.11 9.17
CA GLY A 160 -7.52 -4.30 7.96
C GLY A 160 -6.27 -5.15 8.18
N THR A 161 -5.39 -5.16 7.19
CA THR A 161 -4.18 -5.98 7.20
C THR A 161 -2.97 -5.19 6.73
N ALA A 162 -1.90 -5.17 7.51
CA ALA A 162 -0.62 -4.60 7.15
C ALA A 162 0.44 -5.73 7.06
N ILE A 163 1.13 -5.83 5.93
CA ILE A 163 2.22 -6.79 5.71
C ILE A 163 3.50 -6.00 5.46
N ILE A 164 4.49 -6.15 6.33
CA ILE A 164 5.75 -5.44 6.31
C ILE A 164 6.88 -6.46 6.09
N LEU A 165 7.58 -6.36 4.97
CA LEU A 165 8.60 -7.32 4.53
C LEU A 165 10.03 -6.94 4.97
N GLY A 166 10.15 -6.11 5.99
CA GLY A 166 11.43 -5.62 6.48
C GLY A 166 11.31 -4.92 7.82
N ALA A 167 12.29 -4.07 8.13
CA ALA A 167 12.39 -3.42 9.41
C ALA A 167 11.18 -2.52 9.73
N VAL A 168 10.87 -2.44 11.01
CA VAL A 168 9.92 -1.48 11.59
C VAL A 168 10.65 -0.56 12.57
N GLY A 169 10.12 0.65 12.77
CA GLY A 169 10.66 1.58 13.76
C GLY A 169 9.99 1.46 15.12
N ASP A 170 10.42 2.30 16.06
CA ASP A 170 9.99 2.30 17.45
C ASP A 170 8.46 2.45 17.63
N ASN A 171 7.96 1.92 18.73
CA ASN A 171 6.57 2.05 19.18
C ASN A 171 5.55 1.47 18.20
N PHE A 172 5.92 0.40 17.49
CA PHE A 172 5.05 -0.28 16.55
C PHE A 172 3.80 -0.84 17.24
N GLY A 173 2.64 -0.63 16.65
CA GLY A 173 1.35 -1.12 17.14
C GLY A 173 0.81 -0.38 18.37
N ALA A 174 1.36 0.77 18.76
CA ALA A 174 0.88 1.53 19.92
C ALA A 174 -0.61 1.87 19.78
N GLY A 175 -1.40 1.53 20.80
CA GLY A 175 -2.86 1.77 20.81
C GLY A 175 -3.63 0.97 19.75
N MET A 176 -3.04 -0.01 19.10
CA MET A 176 -3.72 -0.89 18.14
C MET A 176 -4.79 -1.71 18.86
N THR A 177 -6.02 -1.69 18.36
CA THR A 177 -7.17 -2.38 18.96
C THR A 177 -7.82 -3.41 18.04
N GLY A 178 -7.36 -3.53 16.80
CA GLY A 178 -7.90 -4.51 15.84
C GLY A 178 -7.12 -4.53 14.52
N GLY A 179 -7.47 -5.48 13.68
CA GLY A 179 -6.73 -5.78 12.46
C GLY A 179 -5.57 -6.75 12.69
N MET A 180 -4.82 -7.00 11.62
CA MET A 180 -3.65 -7.90 11.65
C MET A 180 -2.44 -7.19 11.05
N ALA A 181 -1.31 -7.28 11.74
CA ALA A 181 -0.01 -6.87 11.20
C ALA A 181 0.91 -8.08 11.10
N PHE A 182 1.52 -8.28 9.95
CA PHE A 182 2.51 -9.32 9.71
C PHE A 182 3.85 -8.66 9.42
N VAL A 183 4.87 -8.99 10.18
CA VAL A 183 6.21 -8.42 10.04
C VAL A 183 7.20 -9.54 9.73
N TYR A 184 7.97 -9.39 8.65
CA TYR A 184 9.09 -10.27 8.38
C TYR A 184 10.30 -9.81 9.17
N ASP A 185 10.58 -10.51 10.26
CA ASP A 185 11.67 -10.23 11.19
C ASP A 185 12.87 -11.13 10.91
N ALA A 186 13.70 -10.72 9.95
CA ALA A 186 14.86 -11.51 9.53
C ALA A 186 15.97 -11.58 10.59
N LYS A 187 15.97 -10.67 11.58
CA LYS A 187 17.02 -10.53 12.60
C LYS A 187 16.57 -10.93 13.99
N ASP A 188 15.30 -11.27 14.15
CA ASP A 188 14.70 -11.55 15.46
C ASP A 188 14.80 -10.35 16.44
N GLU A 189 14.53 -9.14 15.89
CA GLU A 189 14.64 -7.88 16.61
C GLU A 189 13.29 -7.18 16.84
N PHE A 190 12.18 -7.72 16.32
CA PHE A 190 10.86 -7.07 16.38
C PHE A 190 10.43 -6.70 17.79
N GLU A 191 10.76 -7.52 18.78
CA GLU A 191 10.44 -7.27 20.19
C GLU A 191 10.97 -5.93 20.71
N ASN A 192 12.10 -5.45 20.19
CA ASN A 192 12.71 -4.18 20.60
C ASN A 192 11.91 -2.95 20.11
N PHE A 193 11.08 -3.13 19.10
CA PHE A 193 10.33 -2.04 18.44
C PHE A 193 8.84 -2.09 18.75
N ALA A 194 8.31 -3.27 19.09
CA ALA A 194 6.90 -3.48 19.38
C ALA A 194 6.46 -2.76 20.66
N ASN A 195 5.22 -2.24 20.69
CA ASN A 195 4.63 -1.71 21.92
C ASN A 195 3.94 -2.82 22.72
N PRO A 196 4.57 -3.37 23.79
CA PRO A 196 4.05 -4.53 24.51
C PRO A 196 2.79 -4.23 25.34
N ALA A 197 2.47 -2.97 25.57
CA ALA A 197 1.24 -2.59 26.27
C ALA A 197 -0.01 -2.65 25.38
N SER A 198 0.16 -2.73 24.06
CA SER A 198 -0.94 -2.63 23.10
C SER A 198 -1.11 -3.86 22.23
N ILE A 199 -0.05 -4.61 21.94
CA ILE A 199 -0.09 -5.75 21.03
C ILE A 199 0.53 -7.01 21.65
N ILE A 200 0.03 -8.16 21.18
CA ILE A 200 0.62 -9.47 21.42
C ILE A 200 1.06 -10.00 20.06
N TRP A 201 2.24 -10.57 19.97
CA TRP A 201 2.78 -11.15 18.73
C TRP A 201 3.19 -12.61 18.93
N GLN A 202 3.15 -13.36 17.85
CA GLN A 202 3.54 -14.77 17.82
C GLN A 202 3.98 -15.17 16.41
N GLN A 203 4.69 -16.27 16.31
CA GLN A 203 5.05 -16.84 15.00
C GLN A 203 3.81 -17.36 14.27
N ILE A 204 3.90 -17.40 12.92
CA ILE A 204 2.81 -17.88 12.07
C ILE A 204 2.88 -19.40 11.99
N GLU A 205 1.99 -20.08 12.68
CA GLU A 205 1.98 -21.55 12.74
C GLU A 205 0.93 -22.17 11.81
N THR A 206 -0.24 -21.49 11.62
CA THR A 206 -1.38 -22.10 10.94
C THR A 206 -1.26 -22.02 9.41
N ASP A 207 -1.67 -23.08 8.72
CA ASP A 207 -1.68 -23.14 7.26
C ASP A 207 -2.61 -22.10 6.64
N TYR A 208 -3.66 -21.69 7.38
CA TYR A 208 -4.54 -20.59 6.95
C TYR A 208 -3.76 -19.30 6.73
N TRP A 209 -2.98 -18.85 7.72
CA TRP A 209 -2.21 -17.61 7.61
C TRP A 209 -1.06 -17.72 6.63
N LYS A 210 -0.41 -18.90 6.56
CA LYS A 210 0.63 -19.15 5.54
C LYS A 210 0.06 -19.04 4.12
N SER A 211 -1.09 -19.64 3.87
CA SER A 211 -1.77 -19.57 2.57
C SER A 211 -2.25 -18.16 2.24
N PHE A 212 -2.82 -17.45 3.21
CA PHE A 212 -3.22 -16.05 3.06
C PHE A 212 -2.03 -15.16 2.67
N LEU A 213 -0.93 -15.25 3.41
CA LEU A 213 0.28 -14.47 3.11
C LEU A 213 0.84 -14.81 1.74
N LYS A 214 0.92 -16.09 1.39
CA LYS A 214 1.38 -16.52 0.06
C LYS A 214 0.55 -15.89 -1.07
N GLU A 215 -0.78 -15.85 -0.92
CA GLU A 215 -1.68 -15.19 -1.88
C GLU A 215 -1.36 -13.70 -2.00
N LYS A 216 -1.24 -12.99 -0.85
CA LYS A 216 -1.01 -11.53 -0.85
C LYS A 216 0.39 -11.15 -1.34
N LEU A 217 1.40 -11.96 -1.05
CA LEU A 217 2.75 -11.77 -1.56
C LEU A 217 2.83 -12.02 -3.08
N ASN A 218 2.10 -13.00 -3.60
CA ASN A 218 2.00 -13.21 -5.04
C ASN A 218 1.29 -12.04 -5.75
N GLU A 219 0.24 -11.49 -5.13
CA GLU A 219 -0.44 -10.28 -5.63
C GLU A 219 0.55 -9.09 -5.64
N PHE A 220 1.26 -8.86 -4.54
CA PHE A 220 2.28 -7.83 -4.43
C PHE A 220 3.39 -7.96 -5.47
N LEU A 221 3.92 -9.17 -5.66
CA LEU A 221 4.96 -9.44 -6.65
C LEU A 221 4.48 -9.12 -8.07
N LYS A 222 3.26 -9.52 -8.41
CA LYS A 222 2.66 -9.23 -9.72
C LYS A 222 2.48 -7.73 -9.96
N GLU A 223 2.15 -6.98 -8.91
CA GLU A 223 1.91 -5.54 -8.98
C GLU A 223 3.19 -4.71 -9.04
N THR A 224 4.26 -5.15 -8.39
CA THR A 224 5.47 -4.33 -8.17
C THR A 224 6.73 -4.89 -8.78
N ASN A 225 6.75 -6.19 -9.16
CA ASN A 225 7.97 -6.92 -9.50
C ASN A 225 9.06 -6.83 -8.41
N SER A 226 8.67 -6.77 -7.14
CA SER A 226 9.59 -6.62 -6.01
C SER A 226 10.59 -7.76 -5.93
N VAL A 227 11.87 -7.40 -5.76
CA VAL A 227 12.96 -8.37 -5.57
C VAL A 227 12.95 -8.94 -4.14
N ALA A 228 12.48 -8.16 -3.14
CA ALA A 228 12.42 -8.59 -1.75
C ALA A 228 11.57 -9.86 -1.56
N VAL A 229 10.46 -9.99 -2.28
CA VAL A 229 9.59 -11.17 -2.23
C VAL A 229 10.28 -12.41 -2.77
N SER A 230 11.11 -12.31 -3.80
CA SER A 230 11.81 -13.47 -4.34
C SER A 230 12.78 -14.10 -3.33
N TYR A 231 13.40 -13.29 -2.46
CA TYR A 231 14.25 -13.79 -1.38
C TYR A 231 13.46 -14.46 -0.24
N THR A 232 12.28 -13.96 0.10
CA THR A 232 11.43 -14.56 1.13
C THR A 232 10.85 -15.91 0.69
N HIS A 233 10.52 -16.06 -0.59
CA HIS A 233 10.09 -17.35 -1.14
C HIS A 233 11.19 -18.41 -1.15
N LEU A 234 12.42 -18.03 -1.47
CA LEU A 234 13.57 -18.95 -1.46
C LEU A 234 13.87 -19.47 -0.05
N ARG A 235 13.83 -18.61 0.99
CA ARG A 235 14.07 -19.04 2.37
C ARG A 235 12.96 -19.89 2.96
N ALA A 236 11.70 -19.69 2.56
CA ALA A 236 10.59 -20.55 2.99
C ALA A 236 10.71 -21.99 2.42
N HIS A 237 11.40 -22.18 1.30
CA HIS A 237 11.68 -23.50 0.74
C HIS A 237 12.94 -24.16 1.33
N GLU A 238 13.89 -23.41 1.86
CA GLU A 238 15.11 -23.95 2.48
C GLU A 238 14.89 -24.49 3.89
N THR A 239 13.83 -24.07 4.61
CA THR A 239 13.48 -24.56 5.93
C THR A 239 12.68 -25.85 5.95
N ASP A 240 12.15 -26.30 4.82
CA ASP A 240 11.44 -27.60 4.69
C ASP A 240 12.36 -28.81 4.41
N SER A 241 13.69 -28.63 4.52
CA SER A 241 14.70 -29.67 4.20
C SER A 241 15.53 -30.14 5.38
N TYR A 242 15.01 -30.10 6.62
CA TYR A 242 15.62 -30.73 7.81
C TYR A 242 14.59 -31.47 8.63
#